data_fde7a495bd8e2c53edbdc18f7c0d2953
#
_entry.id   fde7a495bd8e2c53edbdc18f7c0d2953
#
_cell.length_a   1.000
_cell.length_b   1.000
_cell.length_c   1.000
_cell.angle_alpha   90.00
_cell.angle_beta   90.00
_cell.angle_gamma   90.00
#
_symmetry.space_group_name_H-M   'P 1'
#
loop_
_entity.id
_entity.type
_entity.pdbx_description
1 polymer ?
#
loop_
_entity_poly.entity_id
_entity_poly.type
_entity_poly.pdbx_seq_one_letter_code
_entity_poly.pdbx_strand_id
1 'polypeptide(L)'
;MKTIYIYCEGPTEESFINTVLYPYFFALGIYVRPIVCETRRDANRKYRGGVSRYAKIKSELMILCKSHPHEYVTTMFDYYAMPSDTPGIADATTDIFERINKIESIINEDIGERNCKFHFMLYEFEGILFSKPETFSLIAGDEVVTAVQRIREEFETSEHINNSPETAPSKRLEALIPGYAKIKNGTQLSDAMGIHTIMKQCPHFKRWIQDMAAW
;
A
#
# COMPACT_ATOMS: atom_id res chain seq x y z
N MET A 1 18.03 4.90 -18.22
CA MET A 1 17.61 4.93 -16.81
C MET A 1 16.37 4.08 -16.72
N LYS A 2 16.29 3.18 -15.75
CA LYS A 2 15.14 2.28 -15.60
C LYS A 2 13.92 3.05 -15.07
N THR A 3 12.73 2.68 -15.50
CA THR A 3 11.47 3.24 -14.98
C THR A 3 10.62 2.13 -14.38
N ILE A 4 10.03 2.40 -13.23
CA ILE A 4 9.06 1.53 -12.57
C ILE A 4 7.73 2.29 -12.49
N TYR A 5 6.67 1.69 -13.01
CA TYR A 5 5.31 2.21 -12.86
C TYR A 5 4.64 1.51 -11.68
N ILE A 6 4.12 2.28 -10.76
CA ILE A 6 3.33 1.76 -9.62
C ILE A 6 1.88 2.18 -9.83
N TYR A 7 1.04 1.22 -10.20
CA TYR A 7 -0.39 1.41 -10.33
C TYR A 7 -1.01 1.34 -8.93
N CYS A 8 -1.59 2.44 -8.45
CA CYS A 8 -2.05 2.61 -7.08
C CYS A 8 -3.51 3.02 -6.98
N GLU A 9 -4.09 2.80 -5.79
CA GLU A 9 -5.52 3.00 -5.57
C GLU A 9 -5.94 4.46 -5.62
N GLY A 10 -5.16 5.35 -4.99
CA GLY A 10 -5.58 6.73 -4.84
C GLY A 10 -4.48 7.74 -4.46
N PRO A 11 -4.92 8.95 -4.05
CA PRO A 11 -3.99 10.06 -3.76
C PRO A 11 -3.08 9.84 -2.56
N THR A 12 -3.44 8.98 -1.62
CA THR A 12 -2.59 8.66 -0.45
C THR A 12 -1.35 7.90 -0.89
N GLU A 13 -1.54 6.84 -1.66
CA GLU A 13 -0.47 6.03 -2.24
C GLU A 13 0.38 6.85 -3.21
N GLU A 14 -0.25 7.66 -4.08
CA GLU A 14 0.45 8.57 -4.98
C GLU A 14 1.38 9.52 -4.22
N SER A 15 0.89 10.12 -3.14
CA SER A 15 1.68 11.02 -2.30
C SER A 15 2.86 10.31 -1.65
N PHE A 16 2.65 9.11 -1.10
CA PHE A 16 3.70 8.27 -0.52
C PHE A 16 4.76 7.88 -1.56
N ILE A 17 4.33 7.44 -2.75
CA ILE A 17 5.26 7.08 -3.84
C ILE A 17 6.14 8.28 -4.20
N ASN A 18 5.55 9.46 -4.37
CA ASN A 18 6.30 10.66 -4.75
C ASN A 18 7.23 11.18 -3.65
N THR A 19 6.81 11.07 -2.37
CA THR A 19 7.55 11.67 -1.25
C THR A 19 8.59 10.72 -0.66
N VAL A 20 8.30 9.42 -0.57
CA VAL A 20 9.15 8.44 0.11
C VAL A 20 9.85 7.50 -0.88
N LEU A 21 9.12 6.91 -1.83
CA LEU A 21 9.70 5.94 -2.74
C LEU A 21 10.54 6.59 -3.83
N TYR A 22 10.04 7.67 -4.44
CA TYR A 22 10.76 8.33 -5.53
C TYR A 22 12.18 8.78 -5.14
N PRO A 23 12.43 9.50 -4.03
CA PRO A 23 13.78 9.90 -3.65
C PRO A 23 14.72 8.70 -3.43
N TYR A 24 14.21 7.64 -2.80
CA TYR A 24 14.97 6.43 -2.55
C TYR A 24 15.41 5.74 -3.85
N PHE A 25 14.48 5.51 -4.77
CA PHE A 25 14.78 4.84 -6.04
C PHE A 25 15.58 5.73 -6.99
N PHE A 26 15.36 7.04 -6.95
CA PHE A 26 16.14 7.98 -7.73
C PHE A 26 17.63 7.94 -7.36
N ALA A 27 17.95 7.81 -6.07
CA ALA A 27 19.34 7.61 -5.61
C ALA A 27 19.95 6.29 -6.11
N LEU A 28 19.13 5.29 -6.47
CA LEU A 28 19.56 4.04 -7.11
C LEU A 28 19.59 4.11 -8.65
N GLY A 29 19.31 5.26 -9.24
CA GLY A 29 19.25 5.42 -10.69
C GLY A 29 17.96 4.90 -11.34
N ILE A 30 16.90 4.76 -10.57
CA ILE A 30 15.59 4.24 -11.00
C ILE A 30 14.53 5.34 -10.85
N TYR A 31 13.75 5.58 -11.90
CA TYR A 31 12.56 6.42 -11.83
C TYR A 31 11.35 5.62 -11.39
N VAL A 32 10.64 6.10 -10.38
CA VAL A 32 9.36 5.52 -9.97
C VAL A 32 8.24 6.50 -10.34
N ARG A 33 7.19 6.00 -10.98
CA ARG A 33 6.04 6.79 -11.42
C ARG A 33 4.73 6.20 -10.90
N PRO A 34 3.98 6.91 -10.08
CA PRO A 34 2.62 6.50 -9.72
C PRO A 34 1.66 6.66 -10.90
N ILE A 35 0.78 5.70 -11.05
CA ILE A 35 -0.39 5.75 -11.95
C ILE A 35 -1.61 5.48 -11.08
N VAL A 36 -2.43 6.50 -10.87
CA VAL A 36 -3.62 6.37 -10.01
C VAL A 36 -4.75 5.71 -10.79
N CYS A 37 -5.37 4.71 -10.17
CA CYS A 37 -6.55 4.03 -10.73
C CYS A 37 -7.70 5.03 -10.98
N GLU A 38 -8.21 5.08 -12.19
CA GLU A 38 -9.37 5.92 -12.50
C GLU A 38 -10.64 5.33 -11.89
N THR A 39 -10.99 5.76 -10.70
CA THR A 39 -12.34 5.54 -10.17
C THR A 39 -13.30 6.47 -10.93
N ARG A 40 -14.35 5.94 -11.59
CA ARG A 40 -15.39 6.77 -12.19
C ARG A 40 -15.93 7.73 -11.12
N ARG A 41 -15.64 9.01 -11.27
CA ARG A 41 -16.35 10.09 -10.58
C ARG A 41 -17.72 10.23 -11.24
N ASP A 42 -18.70 9.49 -10.76
CA ASP A 42 -20.09 9.87 -11.01
C ASP A 42 -20.38 11.14 -10.21
N ALA A 43 -20.69 12.23 -10.90
CA ALA A 43 -20.84 13.58 -10.35
C ALA A 43 -21.92 13.71 -9.25
N ASN A 44 -22.70 12.65 -8.96
CA ASN A 44 -23.84 12.67 -8.05
C ASN A 44 -23.83 11.64 -6.91
N ARG A 45 -22.76 10.86 -6.71
CA ARG A 45 -22.64 9.95 -5.55
C ARG A 45 -21.27 10.05 -4.94
N LYS A 46 -21.21 10.40 -3.63
CA LYS A 46 -20.02 10.22 -2.78
C LYS A 46 -19.75 8.71 -2.65
N TYR A 47 -19.07 8.11 -3.62
CA TYR A 47 -18.52 6.79 -3.44
C TYR A 47 -17.23 6.93 -2.61
N ARG A 48 -17.19 6.24 -1.49
CA ARG A 48 -15.96 5.93 -0.77
C ARG A 48 -15.08 5.14 -1.74
N GLY A 49 -13.82 5.51 -1.89
CA GLY A 49 -12.88 4.94 -2.84
C GLY A 49 -12.83 3.42 -2.75
N GLY A 50 -12.70 2.80 -3.88
CA GLY A 50 -12.54 1.37 -4.10
C GLY A 50 -12.84 1.05 -5.56
N VAL A 51 -12.03 0.19 -6.17
CA VAL A 51 -12.30 -0.31 -7.52
C VAL A 51 -13.45 -1.29 -7.46
N SER A 52 -14.50 -1.06 -8.24
CA SER A 52 -15.73 -1.86 -8.16
C SER A 52 -15.61 -3.29 -8.70
N ARG A 53 -14.58 -3.60 -9.52
CA ARG A 53 -14.36 -4.93 -10.13
C ARG A 53 -12.89 -5.16 -10.43
N TYR A 54 -12.41 -6.37 -10.15
CA TYR A 54 -11.07 -6.81 -10.48
C TYR A 54 -10.76 -6.75 -11.98
N ALA A 55 -11.72 -7.10 -12.83
CA ALA A 55 -11.56 -7.05 -14.28
C ALA A 55 -11.09 -5.67 -14.80
N LYS A 56 -11.47 -4.57 -14.12
CA LYS A 56 -10.99 -3.22 -14.46
C LYS A 56 -9.51 -3.07 -14.10
N ILE A 57 -9.11 -3.46 -12.89
CA ILE A 57 -7.70 -3.44 -12.45
C ILE A 57 -6.84 -4.20 -13.45
N LYS A 58 -7.24 -5.44 -13.77
CA LYS A 58 -6.54 -6.30 -14.71
C LYS A 58 -6.40 -5.63 -16.08
N SER A 59 -7.49 -5.10 -16.62
CA SER A 59 -7.49 -4.46 -17.96
C SER A 59 -6.53 -3.26 -18.00
N GLU A 60 -6.56 -2.39 -17.00
CA GLU A 60 -5.70 -1.20 -16.93
C GLU A 60 -4.23 -1.59 -16.73
N LEU A 61 -3.94 -2.59 -15.89
CA LEU A 61 -2.57 -3.14 -15.74
C LEU A 61 -2.05 -3.74 -17.04
N MET A 62 -2.85 -4.54 -17.75
CA MET A 62 -2.43 -5.12 -19.03
C MET A 62 -2.14 -4.04 -20.08
N ILE A 63 -2.95 -2.96 -20.12
CA ILE A 63 -2.69 -1.81 -21.01
C ILE A 63 -1.36 -1.15 -20.63
N LEU A 64 -1.14 -0.90 -19.33
CA LEU A 64 0.09 -0.29 -18.84
C LEU A 64 1.32 -1.15 -19.18
N CYS A 65 1.27 -2.45 -18.93
CA CYS A 65 2.36 -3.38 -19.25
C CYS A 65 2.69 -3.41 -20.75
N LYS A 66 1.67 -3.46 -21.61
CA LYS A 66 1.85 -3.49 -23.06
C LYS A 66 2.34 -2.16 -23.62
N SER A 67 1.97 -1.05 -22.99
CA SER A 67 2.47 0.29 -23.36
C SER A 67 3.92 0.51 -22.94
N HIS A 68 4.41 -0.26 -21.98
CA HIS A 68 5.75 -0.16 -21.38
C HIS A 68 6.44 -1.53 -21.29
N PRO A 69 6.69 -2.22 -22.42
CA PRO A 69 7.11 -3.62 -22.43
C PRO A 69 8.52 -3.87 -21.87
N HIS A 70 9.31 -2.83 -21.69
CA HIS A 70 10.69 -2.89 -21.19
C HIS A 70 10.85 -2.29 -19.80
N GLU A 71 9.77 -1.79 -19.20
CA GLU A 71 9.72 -1.23 -17.87
C GLU A 71 9.00 -2.18 -16.91
N TYR A 72 9.32 -2.04 -15.64
CA TYR A 72 8.64 -2.80 -14.59
C TYR A 72 7.34 -2.12 -14.18
N VAL A 73 6.29 -2.91 -14.08
CA VAL A 73 4.98 -2.49 -13.61
C VAL A 73 4.67 -3.24 -12.31
N THR A 74 4.26 -2.53 -11.29
CA THR A 74 3.80 -3.13 -10.04
C THR A 74 2.61 -2.37 -9.49
N THR A 75 2.06 -2.83 -8.37
CA THR A 75 0.87 -2.23 -7.79
C THR A 75 1.08 -1.81 -6.33
N MET A 76 0.22 -0.92 -5.85
CA MET A 76 0.09 -0.56 -4.45
C MET A 76 -1.40 -0.40 -4.14
N PHE A 77 -2.04 -1.52 -3.78
CA PHE A 77 -3.44 -1.59 -3.42
C PHE A 77 -3.60 -2.12 -2.01
N ASP A 78 -4.54 -1.58 -1.27
CA ASP A 78 -4.92 -2.12 0.03
C ASP A 78 -5.64 -3.47 -0.16
N TYR A 79 -5.18 -4.50 0.56
CA TYR A 79 -5.83 -5.82 0.51
C TYR A 79 -7.33 -5.74 0.85
N TYR A 80 -7.69 -4.87 1.79
CA TYR A 80 -9.09 -4.66 2.20
C TYR A 80 -9.95 -3.92 1.18
N ALA A 81 -9.33 -3.18 0.28
CA ALA A 81 -10.05 -2.44 -0.76
C ALA A 81 -10.33 -3.29 -2.00
N MET A 82 -9.81 -4.52 -2.05
CA MET A 82 -9.95 -5.36 -3.23
C MET A 82 -11.38 -5.85 -3.43
N PRO A 83 -11.85 -5.84 -4.69
CA PRO A 83 -13.16 -6.38 -5.05
C PRO A 83 -13.30 -7.86 -4.69
N SER A 84 -14.50 -8.29 -4.34
CA SER A 84 -14.80 -9.69 -4.00
C SER A 84 -14.65 -10.67 -5.16
N ASP A 85 -14.59 -10.18 -6.41
CA ASP A 85 -14.33 -10.95 -7.61
C ASP A 85 -12.83 -11.10 -7.95
N THR A 86 -11.93 -10.64 -7.07
CA THR A 86 -10.48 -10.81 -7.23
C THR A 86 -10.10 -12.30 -7.11
N PRO A 87 -9.33 -12.85 -8.05
CA PRO A 87 -8.89 -14.25 -7.99
C PRO A 87 -8.16 -14.55 -6.68
N GLY A 88 -8.57 -15.62 -6.02
CA GLY A 88 -7.97 -16.06 -4.75
C GLY A 88 -8.34 -15.25 -3.52
N ILE A 89 -9.11 -14.16 -3.61
CA ILE A 89 -9.43 -13.27 -2.48
C ILE A 89 -10.16 -13.99 -1.32
N ALA A 90 -10.90 -15.07 -1.63
CA ALA A 90 -11.62 -15.88 -0.66
C ALA A 90 -10.73 -16.95 0.01
N ASP A 91 -9.42 -16.97 -0.25
CA ASP A 91 -8.50 -17.89 0.40
C ASP A 91 -8.54 -17.74 1.92
N ALA A 92 -8.69 -18.87 2.61
CA ALA A 92 -8.86 -18.93 4.06
C ALA A 92 -7.58 -19.32 4.82
N THR A 93 -6.41 -19.28 4.17
CA THR A 93 -5.12 -19.51 4.83
C THR A 93 -4.98 -18.59 6.03
N THR A 94 -4.65 -19.17 7.20
CA THR A 94 -4.68 -18.45 8.48
C THR A 94 -3.57 -17.42 8.57
N ASP A 95 -2.35 -17.80 8.13
CA ASP A 95 -1.23 -16.87 8.08
C ASP A 95 -1.44 -15.83 6.98
N ILE A 96 -1.37 -14.55 7.35
CA ILE A 96 -1.68 -13.45 6.43
C ILE A 96 -0.61 -13.32 5.33
N PHE A 97 0.66 -13.57 5.64
CA PHE A 97 1.72 -13.47 4.62
C PHE A 97 1.63 -14.61 3.61
N GLU A 98 1.34 -15.84 4.05
CA GLU A 98 1.11 -16.97 3.15
C GLU A 98 -0.10 -16.71 2.27
N ARG A 99 -1.21 -16.23 2.86
CA ARG A 99 -2.43 -15.88 2.13
C ARG A 99 -2.16 -14.84 1.05
N ILE A 100 -1.54 -13.73 1.39
CA ILE A 100 -1.27 -12.64 0.45
C ILE A 100 -0.32 -13.11 -0.66
N ASN A 101 0.75 -13.83 -0.33
CA ASN A 101 1.68 -14.38 -1.31
C ASN A 101 0.96 -15.28 -2.33
N LYS A 102 0.04 -16.11 -1.86
CA LYS A 102 -0.76 -16.99 -2.71
C LYS A 102 -1.71 -16.22 -3.62
N ILE A 103 -2.39 -15.20 -3.09
CA ILE A 103 -3.30 -14.36 -3.86
C ILE A 103 -2.51 -13.56 -4.92
N GLU A 104 -1.38 -12.96 -4.54
CA GLU A 104 -0.50 -12.25 -5.47
C GLU A 104 -0.01 -13.17 -6.61
N SER A 105 0.32 -14.44 -6.30
CA SER A 105 0.71 -15.42 -7.31
C SER A 105 -0.43 -15.71 -8.29
N ILE A 106 -1.63 -15.96 -7.78
CA ILE A 106 -2.82 -16.21 -8.60
C ILE A 106 -3.12 -15.01 -9.51
N ILE A 107 -3.03 -13.79 -8.98
CA ILE A 107 -3.25 -12.57 -9.75
C ILE A 107 -2.18 -12.41 -10.83
N ASN A 108 -0.91 -12.65 -10.51
CA ASN A 108 0.18 -12.58 -11.49
C ASN A 108 0.01 -13.59 -12.63
N GLU A 109 -0.41 -14.81 -12.32
CA GLU A 109 -0.72 -15.83 -13.32
C GLU A 109 -1.91 -15.39 -14.20
N ASP A 110 -2.96 -14.82 -13.61
CA ASP A 110 -4.14 -14.35 -14.32
C ASP A 110 -3.84 -13.12 -15.21
N ILE A 111 -2.97 -12.19 -14.78
CA ILE A 111 -2.50 -11.06 -15.59
C ILE A 111 -1.63 -11.56 -16.75
N GLY A 112 -0.70 -12.50 -16.50
CA GLY A 112 0.13 -13.15 -17.50
C GLY A 112 1.20 -12.28 -18.17
N GLU A 113 1.46 -11.06 -17.69
CA GLU A 113 2.47 -10.15 -18.24
C GLU A 113 3.79 -10.29 -17.49
N ARG A 114 4.90 -10.54 -18.22
CA ARG A 114 6.22 -10.83 -17.62
C ARG A 114 6.85 -9.65 -16.89
N ASN A 115 6.50 -8.45 -17.30
CA ASN A 115 6.99 -7.20 -16.70
C ASN A 115 6.08 -6.66 -15.61
N CYS A 116 5.08 -7.45 -15.16
CA CYS A 116 4.15 -7.10 -14.11
C CYS A 116 4.35 -7.98 -12.87
N LYS A 117 4.37 -7.33 -11.70
CA LYS A 117 4.29 -8.03 -10.42
C LYS A 117 3.30 -7.32 -9.49
N PHE A 118 2.19 -7.99 -9.23
CA PHE A 118 1.16 -7.46 -8.34
C PHE A 118 1.65 -7.48 -6.89
N HIS A 119 1.36 -6.42 -6.15
CA HIS A 119 1.69 -6.27 -4.74
C HIS A 119 0.53 -5.65 -3.97
N PHE A 120 0.26 -6.18 -2.78
CA PHE A 120 -0.67 -5.62 -1.82
C PHE A 120 0.02 -4.91 -0.67
N MET A 121 -0.57 -3.78 -0.23
CA MET A 121 -0.38 -3.37 1.15
C MET A 121 -1.21 -4.30 2.04
N LEU A 122 -0.59 -4.86 3.07
CA LEU A 122 -1.30 -5.76 3.98
C LEU A 122 -2.36 -4.96 4.73
N TYR A 123 -3.61 -5.40 4.57
CA TYR A 123 -4.80 -4.73 5.05
C TYR A 123 -4.98 -3.33 4.46
N GLU A 124 -4.27 -2.32 4.96
CA GLU A 124 -4.33 -0.92 4.54
C GLU A 124 -2.94 -0.26 4.57
N PHE A 125 -2.74 0.77 3.74
CA PHE A 125 -1.54 1.62 3.75
C PHE A 125 -1.19 2.12 5.16
N GLU A 126 -2.18 2.52 5.94
CA GLU A 126 -1.96 3.05 7.29
C GLU A 126 -1.25 2.06 8.23
N GLY A 127 -1.22 0.77 7.93
CA GLY A 127 -0.46 -0.21 8.70
C GLY A 127 1.02 0.13 8.81
N ILE A 128 1.65 0.61 7.73
CA ILE A 128 3.08 0.97 7.75
C ILE A 128 3.39 2.16 8.66
N LEU A 129 2.40 3.01 8.96
CA LEU A 129 2.59 4.20 9.80
C LEU A 129 2.86 3.85 11.27
N PHE A 130 2.56 2.64 11.69
CA PHE A 130 2.91 2.15 13.03
C PHE A 130 4.38 1.70 13.15
N SER A 131 5.17 1.79 12.08
CA SER A 131 6.59 1.38 12.08
C SER A 131 7.47 2.19 13.01
N LYS A 132 7.07 3.42 13.34
CA LYS A 132 7.81 4.32 14.25
C LYS A 132 6.83 5.23 15.01
N PRO A 133 6.25 4.75 16.11
CA PRO A 133 5.24 5.46 16.89
C PRO A 133 5.64 6.89 17.29
N GLU A 134 6.93 7.13 17.55
CA GLU A 134 7.46 8.43 18.00
C GLU A 134 7.21 9.55 16.97
N THR A 135 7.07 9.20 15.68
CA THR A 135 6.80 10.20 14.63
C THR A 135 5.42 10.85 14.77
N PHE A 136 4.50 10.21 15.49
CA PHE A 136 3.18 10.78 15.75
C PHE A 136 3.21 12.06 16.58
N SER A 137 4.31 12.35 17.29
CA SER A 137 4.54 13.63 17.94
C SER A 137 4.53 14.83 16.99
N LEU A 138 4.68 14.61 15.69
CA LEU A 138 4.57 15.65 14.65
C LEU A 138 3.14 16.14 14.41
N ILE A 139 2.15 15.35 14.78
CA ILE A 139 0.73 15.62 14.46
C ILE A 139 -0.21 15.51 15.66
N ALA A 140 0.28 15.01 16.79
CA ALA A 140 -0.52 14.79 17.99
C ALA A 140 0.33 14.85 19.27
N GLY A 141 -0.31 14.84 20.43
CA GLY A 141 0.35 14.86 21.73
C GLY A 141 0.88 13.49 22.19
N ASP A 142 1.64 13.47 23.29
CA ASP A 142 2.31 12.28 23.85
C ASP A 142 1.34 11.14 24.20
N GLU A 143 0.09 11.46 24.52
CA GLU A 143 -0.96 10.45 24.78
C GLU A 143 -1.23 9.59 23.54
N VAL A 144 -1.26 10.21 22.35
CA VAL A 144 -1.46 9.50 21.07
C VAL A 144 -0.22 8.68 20.76
N VAL A 145 0.98 9.23 20.93
CA VAL A 145 2.24 8.47 20.75
C VAL A 145 2.24 7.21 21.61
N THR A 146 1.88 7.35 22.89
CA THR A 146 1.79 6.22 23.83
C THR A 146 0.74 5.20 23.39
N ALA A 147 -0.42 5.65 22.91
CA ALA A 147 -1.48 4.75 22.43
C ALA A 147 -1.06 3.99 21.16
N VAL A 148 -0.43 4.69 20.21
CA VAL A 148 0.10 4.05 18.97
C VAL A 148 1.20 3.04 19.31
N GLN A 149 2.09 3.37 20.25
CA GLN A 149 3.12 2.45 20.74
C GLN A 149 2.50 1.16 21.31
N ARG A 150 1.50 1.28 22.17
CA ARG A 150 0.78 0.10 22.74
C ARG A 150 0.16 -0.76 21.65
N ILE A 151 -0.52 -0.13 20.68
CA ILE A 151 -1.09 -0.88 19.55
C ILE A 151 0.02 -1.62 18.81
N ARG A 152 1.15 -0.96 18.52
CA ARG A 152 2.26 -1.60 17.79
C ARG A 152 2.84 -2.80 18.54
N GLU A 153 2.92 -2.76 19.85
CA GLU A 153 3.44 -3.82 20.72
C GLU A 153 2.54 -5.06 20.81
N GLU A 154 1.25 -4.94 20.47
CA GLU A 154 0.31 -6.06 20.41
C GLU A 154 0.54 -6.98 19.21
N PHE A 155 1.31 -6.55 18.21
CA PHE A 155 1.47 -7.27 16.94
C PHE A 155 2.95 -7.56 16.66
N GLU A 156 3.22 -8.65 15.95
CA GLU A 156 4.58 -9.05 15.58
C GLU A 156 5.27 -8.02 14.68
N THR A 157 4.56 -7.53 13.67
CA THR A 157 5.03 -6.48 12.77
C THR A 157 3.95 -5.41 12.57
N SER A 158 4.33 -4.26 12.01
CA SER A 158 3.35 -3.22 11.66
C SER A 158 2.33 -3.70 10.60
N GLU A 159 2.72 -4.66 9.76
CA GLU A 159 1.86 -5.23 8.73
C GLU A 159 0.81 -6.21 9.28
N HIS A 160 0.95 -6.67 10.52
CA HIS A 160 -0.06 -7.51 11.18
C HIS A 160 -1.18 -6.69 11.85
N ILE A 161 -1.04 -5.36 11.92
CA ILE A 161 -2.00 -4.52 12.63
C ILE A 161 -3.32 -4.51 11.91
N ASN A 162 -4.15 -5.45 12.27
CA ASN A 162 -5.56 -5.52 11.96
C ASN A 162 -6.19 -6.79 12.54
N ASN A 163 -7.51 -6.77 12.77
CA ASN A 163 -8.28 -7.98 13.08
C ASN A 163 -9.71 -7.92 12.56
N SER A 164 -10.23 -6.74 12.25
CA SER A 164 -11.62 -6.54 11.81
C SER A 164 -11.74 -5.20 11.10
N PRO A 165 -12.84 -4.97 10.38
CA PRO A 165 -13.11 -3.66 9.77
C PRO A 165 -13.13 -2.51 10.79
N GLU A 166 -13.50 -2.77 12.05
CA GLU A 166 -13.55 -1.77 13.12
C GLU A 166 -12.18 -1.45 13.72
N THR A 167 -11.23 -2.39 13.58
CA THR A 167 -9.85 -2.28 14.11
C THR A 167 -8.82 -2.14 13.02
N ALA A 168 -9.24 -1.86 11.79
CA ALA A 168 -8.36 -1.55 10.68
C ALA A 168 -7.40 -0.40 11.03
N PRO A 169 -6.16 -0.37 10.50
CA PRO A 169 -5.17 0.66 10.83
C PRO A 169 -5.71 2.08 10.72
N SER A 170 -6.42 2.41 9.64
CA SER A 170 -7.03 3.72 9.46
C SER A 170 -8.07 4.05 10.53
N LYS A 171 -8.87 3.06 10.96
CA LYS A 171 -9.90 3.26 11.99
C LYS A 171 -9.30 3.52 13.36
N ARG A 172 -8.19 2.85 13.68
CA ARG A 172 -7.43 3.12 14.91
C ARG A 172 -6.89 4.55 14.92
N LEU A 173 -6.32 5.02 13.81
CA LEU A 173 -5.81 6.38 13.70
C LEU A 173 -6.92 7.44 13.74
N GLU A 174 -8.03 7.21 13.04
CA GLU A 174 -9.21 8.10 13.09
C GLU A 174 -9.79 8.23 14.52
N ALA A 175 -9.77 7.14 15.29
CA ALA A 175 -10.24 7.15 16.69
C ALA A 175 -9.27 7.87 17.64
N LEU A 176 -7.96 7.75 17.43
CA LEU A 176 -6.94 8.37 18.29
C LEU A 176 -6.69 9.83 17.96
N ILE A 177 -6.87 10.24 16.71
CA ILE A 177 -6.49 11.57 16.22
C ILE A 177 -7.72 12.25 15.61
N PRO A 178 -8.41 13.11 16.37
CA PRO A 178 -9.52 13.90 15.82
C PRO A 178 -9.08 14.72 14.61
N GLY A 179 -9.79 14.52 13.48
CA GLY A 179 -9.44 15.21 12.24
C GLY A 179 -8.25 14.61 11.48
N TYR A 180 -7.90 13.33 11.73
CA TYR A 180 -6.89 12.61 10.95
C TYR A 180 -7.16 12.73 9.45
N ALA A 181 -6.20 13.29 8.73
CA ALA A 181 -6.27 13.50 7.28
C ALA A 181 -5.30 12.54 6.58
N LYS A 182 -5.83 11.43 6.04
CA LYS A 182 -5.05 10.31 5.48
C LYS A 182 -3.90 10.78 4.59
N ILE A 183 -4.16 11.58 3.56
CA ILE A 183 -3.13 12.04 2.62
C ILE A 183 -2.07 12.86 3.35
N LYS A 184 -2.49 13.93 4.05
CA LYS A 184 -1.56 14.86 4.70
C LYS A 184 -0.75 14.19 5.81
N ASN A 185 -1.45 13.55 6.75
CA ASN A 185 -0.80 12.95 7.91
C ASN A 185 -0.02 11.69 7.52
N GLY A 186 -0.57 10.85 6.64
CA GLY A 186 0.11 9.65 6.15
C GLY A 186 1.43 9.99 5.45
N THR A 187 1.43 11.00 4.57
CA THR A 187 2.65 11.47 3.90
C THR A 187 3.65 12.04 4.89
N GLN A 188 3.23 12.92 5.79
CA GLN A 188 4.12 13.54 6.78
C GLN A 188 4.77 12.50 7.71
N LEU A 189 3.99 11.55 8.19
CA LEU A 189 4.49 10.48 9.07
C LEU A 189 5.45 9.56 8.35
N SER A 190 5.09 9.06 7.16
CA SER A 190 5.92 8.13 6.39
C SER A 190 7.25 8.75 5.93
N ASP A 191 7.25 10.03 5.56
CA ASP A 191 8.47 10.78 5.24
C ASP A 191 9.38 10.89 6.47
N ALA A 192 8.84 11.28 7.61
CA ALA A 192 9.59 11.41 8.87
C ALA A 192 10.13 10.06 9.40
N MET A 193 9.44 8.95 9.13
CA MET A 193 9.93 7.60 9.46
C MET A 193 11.11 7.20 8.59
N GLY A 194 11.04 7.53 7.32
CA GLY A 194 11.97 7.11 6.30
C GLY A 194 11.80 5.64 5.87
N ILE A 195 12.08 5.35 4.61
CA ILE A 195 11.86 4.03 3.99
C ILE A 195 12.58 2.89 4.72
N HIS A 196 13.79 3.12 5.23
CA HIS A 196 14.55 2.07 5.90
C HIS A 196 13.90 1.60 7.21
N THR A 197 13.27 2.52 7.96
CA THR A 197 12.52 2.18 9.17
C THR A 197 11.28 1.36 8.80
N ILE A 198 10.54 1.78 7.77
CA ILE A 198 9.37 1.04 7.27
C ILE A 198 9.78 -0.37 6.84
N MET A 199 10.82 -0.51 6.01
CA MET A 199 11.33 -1.81 5.57
C MET A 199 11.75 -2.73 6.73
N LYS A 200 12.28 -2.17 7.82
CA LYS A 200 12.67 -2.96 9.00
C LYS A 200 11.46 -3.54 9.74
N GLN A 201 10.34 -2.84 9.74
CA GLN A 201 9.13 -3.19 10.48
C GLN A 201 8.07 -3.90 9.62
N CYS A 202 8.25 -3.90 8.29
CA CYS A 202 7.27 -4.37 7.30
C CYS A 202 7.96 -5.34 6.33
N PRO A 203 8.03 -6.65 6.64
CA PRO A 203 8.78 -7.62 5.84
C PRO A 203 8.20 -7.84 4.44
N HIS A 204 6.88 -7.79 4.25
CA HIS A 204 6.25 -7.90 2.93
C HIS A 204 6.56 -6.68 2.06
N PHE A 205 6.38 -5.49 2.60
CA PHE A 205 6.78 -4.24 1.95
C PHE A 205 8.29 -4.24 1.61
N LYS A 206 9.16 -4.67 2.56
CA LYS A 206 10.60 -4.77 2.32
C LYS A 206 10.92 -5.62 1.09
N ARG A 207 10.29 -6.79 0.97
CA ARG A 207 10.49 -7.68 -0.18
C ARG A 207 10.09 -7.00 -1.49
N TRP A 208 8.95 -6.31 -1.51
CA TRP A 208 8.51 -5.54 -2.67
C TRP A 208 9.53 -4.47 -3.10
N ILE A 209 10.05 -3.68 -2.14
CA ILE A 209 11.09 -2.69 -2.41
C ILE A 209 12.37 -3.33 -2.97
N GLN A 210 12.78 -4.48 -2.42
CA GLN A 210 13.94 -5.22 -2.89
C GLN A 210 13.73 -5.79 -4.31
N ASP A 211 12.56 -6.31 -4.61
CA ASP A 211 12.21 -6.81 -5.94
C ASP A 211 12.27 -5.68 -6.98
N MET A 212 11.72 -4.51 -6.66
CA MET A 212 11.81 -3.34 -7.53
C MET A 212 13.25 -2.88 -7.75
N ALA A 213 14.09 -2.90 -6.72
CA ALA A 213 15.49 -2.49 -6.83
C ALA A 213 16.33 -3.48 -7.64
N ALA A 214 15.95 -4.75 -7.67
CA ALA A 214 16.63 -5.82 -8.39
C ALA A 214 16.23 -5.93 -9.87
N TRP A 215 15.14 -5.32 -10.29
CA TRP A 215 14.61 -5.33 -11.67
C TRP A 215 15.59 -4.66 -12.69
#